data_c76dfb31ca5247aec8ccfe31079f9811
#
_entry.id   c76dfb31ca5247aec8ccfe31079f9811
#
_cell.length_a   1.000
_cell.length_b   1.000
_cell.length_c   1.000
_cell.angle_alpha   90.00
_cell.angle_beta   90.00
_cell.angle_gamma   90.00
#
_symmetry.space_group_name_H-M   'P 1'
#
loop_
_entity.id
_entity.type
_entity.pdbx_description
1 polymer ?
#
loop_
_entity_poly.entity_id
_entity_poly.type
_entity_poly.pdbx_seq_one_letter_code
_entity_poly.pdbx_strand_id
1 'polypeptide(L)'
;MSVFYLIRHGRTRANEAHLYCGSTDLPLSPGGEEELKQLRYRLPPARFLTSGMARTEQTLALLFGEVPHNQAPEFREIDFGRFEMRSYQELKEDPDYLAWISGDNHRNIPPGGESGEQMEERVLSAFHRLEAENIPTVLITHGGVIACIMACLFPEEHKNRYQWQPEPGRGYAVFDGKYERIP
;
A
#
# COMPACT_ATOMS: atom_id res chain seq x y z
N MET A 1 2.28 -0.35 22.95
CA MET A 1 1.97 0.05 21.56
C MET A 1 1.13 -1.02 20.90
N SER A 2 0.17 -0.63 20.07
CA SER A 2 -0.62 -1.62 19.30
C SER A 2 0.27 -2.42 18.36
N VAL A 3 -0.13 -3.65 18.10
CA VAL A 3 0.50 -4.48 17.06
C VAL A 3 -0.20 -4.21 15.73
N PHE A 4 0.57 -3.90 14.68
CA PHE A 4 0.08 -3.73 13.32
C PHE A 4 0.71 -4.77 12.40
N TYR A 5 -0.12 -5.39 11.57
CA TYR A 5 0.30 -6.24 10.47
C TYR A 5 -0.05 -5.52 9.17
N LEU A 6 0.95 -4.91 8.54
CA LEU A 6 0.80 -4.13 7.31
C LEU A 6 1.11 -5.04 6.12
N ILE A 7 0.11 -5.40 5.34
CA ILE A 7 0.23 -6.38 4.25
C ILE A 7 -0.11 -5.72 2.92
N ARG A 8 0.79 -5.83 1.95
CA ARG A 8 0.56 -5.37 0.59
C ARG A 8 -0.39 -6.32 -0.13
N HIS A 9 -1.35 -5.78 -0.90
CA HIS A 9 -2.20 -6.59 -1.78
C HIS A 9 -1.38 -7.47 -2.73
N GLY A 10 -1.97 -8.56 -3.19
CA GLY A 10 -1.38 -9.45 -4.18
C GLY A 10 -1.18 -8.78 -5.54
N ARG A 11 -0.50 -9.46 -6.44
CA ARG A 11 -0.15 -8.93 -7.78
C ARG A 11 -1.39 -8.71 -8.63
N THR A 12 -1.41 -7.58 -9.35
CA THR A 12 -2.41 -7.24 -10.36
C THR A 12 -1.79 -7.25 -11.76
N ARG A 13 -2.61 -7.20 -12.81
CA ARG A 13 -2.10 -7.05 -14.19
C ARG A 13 -1.30 -5.76 -14.38
N ALA A 14 -1.64 -4.69 -13.68
CA ALA A 14 -0.87 -3.45 -13.73
C ALA A 14 0.54 -3.65 -13.16
N ASN A 15 0.69 -4.44 -12.08
CA ASN A 15 2.02 -4.77 -11.56
C ASN A 15 2.84 -5.60 -12.55
N GLU A 16 2.23 -6.57 -13.21
CA GLU A 16 2.87 -7.42 -14.24
C GLU A 16 3.32 -6.61 -15.45
N ALA A 17 2.54 -5.62 -15.85
CA ALA A 17 2.84 -4.73 -16.98
C ALA A 17 3.64 -3.48 -16.60
N HIS A 18 4.06 -3.33 -15.33
CA HIS A 18 4.77 -2.17 -14.81
C HIS A 18 4.08 -0.83 -15.09
N LEU A 19 2.75 -0.81 -14.89
CA LEU A 19 1.93 0.40 -15.05
C LEU A 19 1.76 1.14 -13.72
N TYR A 20 1.67 2.47 -13.80
CA TYR A 20 1.20 3.27 -12.67
C TYR A 20 -0.24 2.89 -12.37
N CYS A 21 -0.50 2.43 -11.17
CA CYS A 21 -1.84 2.00 -10.76
C CYS A 21 -2.05 2.34 -9.29
N GLY A 22 -2.76 3.40 -9.05
CA GLY A 22 -3.12 3.86 -7.71
C GLY A 22 -4.62 3.85 -7.49
N SER A 23 -5.32 4.88 -7.99
CA SER A 23 -6.77 5.03 -7.85
C SER A 23 -7.59 4.09 -8.73
N THR A 24 -7.02 3.59 -9.82
CA THR A 24 -7.68 2.60 -10.67
C THR A 24 -7.94 1.31 -9.90
N ASP A 25 -9.21 0.90 -9.80
CA ASP A 25 -9.60 -0.28 -9.05
C ASP A 25 -9.55 -1.54 -9.92
N LEU A 26 -8.42 -2.24 -9.85
CA LEU A 26 -8.20 -3.52 -10.55
C LEU A 26 -8.25 -4.69 -9.58
N PRO A 27 -8.78 -5.85 -10.03
CA PRO A 27 -8.67 -7.10 -9.29
C PRO A 27 -7.24 -7.66 -9.34
N LEU A 28 -6.99 -8.68 -8.56
CA LEU A 28 -5.78 -9.49 -8.65
C LEU A 28 -5.66 -10.13 -10.05
N SER A 29 -4.43 -10.36 -10.49
CA SER A 29 -4.20 -11.22 -11.65
C SER A 29 -4.31 -12.70 -11.28
N PRO A 30 -4.60 -13.58 -12.23
CA PRO A 30 -4.61 -15.03 -11.95
C PRO A 30 -3.29 -15.52 -11.34
N GLY A 31 -2.15 -14.99 -11.81
CA GLY A 31 -0.83 -15.29 -11.23
C GLY A 31 -0.71 -14.80 -9.79
N GLY A 32 -1.21 -13.58 -9.51
CA GLY A 32 -1.22 -13.01 -8.17
C GLY A 32 -2.07 -13.78 -7.18
N GLU A 33 -3.22 -14.30 -7.62
CA GLU A 33 -4.04 -15.19 -6.79
C GLU A 33 -3.32 -16.50 -6.45
N GLU A 34 -2.65 -17.14 -7.42
CA GLU A 34 -1.89 -18.36 -7.19
C GLU A 34 -0.68 -18.12 -6.26
N GLU A 35 0.01 -16.99 -6.40
CA GLU A 35 1.08 -16.59 -5.48
C GLU A 35 0.57 -16.47 -4.04
N LEU A 36 -0.57 -15.80 -3.82
CA LEU A 36 -1.16 -15.63 -2.50
C LEU A 36 -1.57 -16.96 -1.85
N LYS A 37 -2.08 -17.92 -2.63
CA LYS A 37 -2.46 -19.25 -2.14
C LYS A 37 -1.27 -20.05 -1.59
N GLN A 38 -0.04 -19.71 -1.94
CA GLN A 38 1.18 -20.32 -1.39
C GLN A 38 1.60 -19.72 -0.05
N LEU A 39 1.12 -18.54 0.28
CA LEU A 39 1.46 -17.86 1.53
C LEU A 39 0.67 -18.41 2.71
N ARG A 40 1.26 -18.38 3.89
CA ARG A 40 0.61 -18.84 5.13
C ARG A 40 0.86 -17.82 6.22
N TYR A 41 -0.21 -17.19 6.67
CA TYR A 41 -0.21 -16.29 7.81
C TYR A 41 -0.75 -17.00 9.05
N ARG A 42 -0.02 -16.86 10.16
CA ARG A 42 -0.47 -17.30 11.49
C ARG A 42 -0.35 -16.11 12.43
N LEU A 43 -1.40 -15.32 12.50
CA LEU A 43 -1.44 -14.10 13.27
C LEU A 43 -2.30 -14.31 14.54
N PRO A 44 -1.96 -13.64 15.66
CA PRO A 44 -2.86 -13.55 16.81
C PRO A 44 -4.17 -12.90 16.44
N PRO A 45 -5.23 -13.02 17.28
CA PRO A 45 -6.49 -12.32 17.06
C PRO A 45 -6.28 -10.81 16.88
N ALA A 46 -6.81 -10.27 15.80
CA ALA A 46 -6.72 -8.87 15.42
C ALA A 46 -7.96 -8.47 14.62
N ARG A 47 -8.27 -7.17 14.57
CA ARG A 47 -9.26 -6.67 13.60
C ARG A 47 -8.65 -6.61 12.21
N PHE A 48 -9.49 -6.73 11.20
CA PHE A 48 -9.09 -6.64 9.81
C PHE A 48 -9.62 -5.35 9.18
N LEU A 49 -8.72 -4.66 8.48
CA LEU A 49 -9.03 -3.49 7.66
C LEU A 49 -8.49 -3.70 6.25
N THR A 50 -9.22 -3.17 5.27
CA THR A 50 -8.77 -3.08 3.88
C THR A 50 -8.87 -1.63 3.41
N SER A 51 -8.24 -1.28 2.29
CA SER A 51 -8.46 0.03 1.65
C SER A 51 -9.81 0.13 0.92
N GLY A 52 -10.60 -0.96 0.86
CA GLY A 52 -11.84 -1.05 0.11
C GLY A 52 -11.67 -1.23 -1.39
N MET A 53 -10.45 -1.38 -1.90
CA MET A 53 -10.20 -1.67 -3.32
C MET A 53 -10.25 -3.17 -3.59
N ALA A 54 -10.73 -3.57 -4.77
CA ALA A 54 -10.93 -4.97 -5.15
C ALA A 54 -9.70 -5.86 -4.86
N ARG A 55 -8.50 -5.38 -5.21
CA ARG A 55 -7.25 -6.11 -4.95
C ARG A 55 -6.96 -6.33 -3.46
N THR A 56 -7.37 -5.41 -2.58
CA THR A 56 -7.17 -5.57 -1.13
C THR A 56 -8.21 -6.49 -0.53
N GLU A 57 -9.47 -6.41 -0.98
CA GLU A 57 -10.55 -7.31 -0.58
C GLU A 57 -10.25 -8.77 -0.98
N GLN A 58 -9.84 -8.98 -2.23
CA GLN A 58 -9.47 -10.31 -2.72
C GLN A 58 -8.24 -10.86 -1.98
N THR A 59 -7.26 -10.01 -1.66
CA THR A 59 -6.10 -10.43 -0.87
C THR A 59 -6.51 -10.89 0.52
N LEU A 60 -7.38 -10.13 1.21
CA LEU A 60 -7.91 -10.52 2.50
C LEU A 60 -8.57 -11.89 2.44
N ALA A 61 -9.50 -12.08 1.49
CA ALA A 61 -10.24 -13.32 1.34
C ALA A 61 -9.33 -14.53 1.06
N LEU A 62 -8.29 -14.37 0.22
CA LEU A 62 -7.36 -15.45 -0.12
C LEU A 62 -6.41 -15.81 1.03
N LEU A 63 -5.97 -14.85 1.83
CA LEU A 63 -5.02 -15.08 2.92
C LEU A 63 -5.70 -15.54 4.21
N PHE A 64 -6.89 -15.03 4.51
CA PHE A 64 -7.56 -15.21 5.81
C PHE A 64 -8.97 -15.79 5.73
N GLY A 65 -9.50 -15.98 4.51
CA GLY A 65 -10.88 -16.43 4.30
C GLY A 65 -11.92 -15.33 4.52
N GLU A 66 -13.16 -15.72 4.73
CA GLU A 66 -14.26 -14.79 5.03
C GLU A 66 -14.21 -14.40 6.50
N VAL A 67 -13.48 -13.30 6.78
CA VAL A 67 -13.40 -12.72 8.13
C VAL A 67 -14.15 -11.39 8.19
N PRO A 68 -14.77 -11.04 9.34
CA PRO A 68 -15.33 -9.71 9.55
C PRO A 68 -14.24 -8.66 9.39
N HIS A 69 -14.48 -7.64 8.58
CA HIS A 69 -13.54 -6.54 8.36
C HIS A 69 -14.26 -5.23 8.07
N ASN A 70 -13.52 -4.13 8.14
CA ASN A 70 -13.99 -2.81 7.77
C ASN A 70 -13.13 -2.23 6.65
N GLN A 71 -13.71 -1.37 5.84
CA GLN A 71 -12.99 -0.59 4.84
C GLN A 71 -12.51 0.72 5.43
N ALA A 72 -11.27 1.09 5.12
CA ALA A 72 -10.62 2.32 5.51
C ALA A 72 -10.01 2.98 4.25
N PRO A 73 -10.82 3.76 3.49
CA PRO A 73 -10.42 4.35 2.22
C PRO A 73 -9.21 5.29 2.32
N GLU A 74 -8.92 5.79 3.51
CA GLU A 74 -7.73 6.61 3.78
C GLU A 74 -6.42 5.87 3.51
N PHE A 75 -6.45 4.54 3.46
CA PHE A 75 -5.29 3.70 3.13
C PHE A 75 -5.27 3.24 1.66
N ARG A 76 -5.96 3.93 0.75
CA ARG A 76 -5.81 3.72 -0.69
C ARG A 76 -4.45 4.22 -1.18
N GLU A 77 -3.98 3.62 -2.28
CA GLU A 77 -2.74 4.05 -2.95
C GLU A 77 -2.88 5.48 -3.48
N ILE A 78 -1.75 6.11 -3.77
CA ILE A 78 -1.69 7.44 -4.38
C ILE A 78 -2.44 7.45 -5.71
N ASP A 79 -3.18 8.53 -5.99
CA ASP A 79 -3.84 8.74 -7.28
C ASP A 79 -2.83 9.33 -8.28
N PHE A 80 -2.50 8.56 -9.32
CA PHE A 80 -1.61 9.01 -10.38
C PHE A 80 -2.32 9.85 -11.47
N GLY A 81 -3.63 10.12 -11.33
CA GLY A 81 -4.39 10.96 -12.25
C GLY A 81 -4.24 10.51 -13.71
N ARG A 82 -3.82 11.43 -14.58
CA ARG A 82 -3.63 11.16 -16.03
C ARG A 82 -2.58 10.07 -16.32
N PHE A 83 -1.72 9.75 -15.37
CA PHE A 83 -0.69 8.73 -15.56
C PHE A 83 -1.16 7.32 -15.17
N GLU A 84 -2.37 7.18 -14.62
CA GLU A 84 -2.98 5.88 -14.32
C GLU A 84 -2.98 4.97 -15.55
N MET A 85 -2.64 3.71 -15.31
CA MET A 85 -2.61 2.64 -16.32
C MET A 85 -1.66 2.90 -17.50
N ARG A 86 -0.65 3.73 -17.30
CA ARG A 86 0.41 3.98 -18.28
C ARG A 86 1.76 3.55 -17.73
N SER A 87 2.64 3.11 -18.61
CA SER A 87 4.01 2.72 -18.30
C SER A 87 4.96 3.90 -18.36
N TYR A 88 6.15 3.75 -17.73
CA TYR A 88 7.24 4.71 -17.89
C TYR A 88 7.61 4.93 -19.37
N GLN A 89 7.61 3.87 -20.20
CA GLN A 89 7.95 3.98 -21.60
C GLN A 89 6.99 4.85 -22.41
N GLU A 90 5.71 4.84 -22.05
CA GLU A 90 4.68 5.69 -22.67
C GLU A 90 4.72 7.13 -22.17
N LEU A 91 5.27 7.36 -20.97
CA LEU A 91 5.27 8.65 -20.30
C LEU A 91 6.60 9.40 -20.40
N LYS A 92 7.70 8.72 -20.67
CA LYS A 92 9.07 9.27 -20.56
C LYS A 92 9.35 10.53 -21.40
N GLU A 93 8.55 10.82 -22.43
CA GLU A 93 8.63 12.01 -23.26
C GLU A 93 7.46 12.98 -23.05
N ASP A 94 6.53 12.65 -22.14
CA ASP A 94 5.39 13.50 -21.81
C ASP A 94 5.84 14.67 -20.93
N PRO A 95 5.63 15.93 -21.34
CA PRO A 95 6.10 17.10 -20.59
C PRO A 95 5.55 17.17 -19.15
N ASP A 96 4.28 16.79 -18.95
CA ASP A 96 3.67 16.82 -17.62
C ASP A 96 4.25 15.72 -16.72
N TYR A 97 4.56 14.57 -17.31
CA TYR A 97 5.23 13.50 -16.57
C TYR A 97 6.67 13.89 -16.17
N LEU A 98 7.42 14.49 -17.09
CA LEU A 98 8.77 14.98 -16.81
C LEU A 98 8.75 16.07 -15.73
N ALA A 99 7.79 16.97 -15.76
CA ALA A 99 7.58 17.98 -14.72
C ALA A 99 7.24 17.32 -13.37
N TRP A 100 6.38 16.30 -13.38
CA TRP A 100 5.97 15.60 -12.17
C TRP A 100 7.13 14.86 -11.48
N ILE A 101 8.01 14.20 -12.23
CA ILE A 101 9.17 13.46 -11.65
C ILE A 101 10.36 14.35 -11.36
N SER A 102 10.36 15.63 -11.75
CA SER A 102 11.48 16.55 -11.58
C SER A 102 11.50 17.18 -10.18
N GLY A 103 12.68 17.60 -9.72
CA GLY A 103 12.84 18.33 -8.47
C GLY A 103 12.34 17.55 -7.25
N ASP A 104 11.56 18.23 -6.40
CA ASP A 104 10.89 17.62 -5.24
C ASP A 104 9.59 16.93 -5.69
N ASN A 105 9.72 15.74 -6.25
CA ASN A 105 8.60 14.98 -6.79
C ASN A 105 7.60 14.51 -5.72
N HIS A 106 7.93 14.62 -4.45
CA HIS A 106 6.99 14.34 -3.36
C HIS A 106 5.86 15.38 -3.28
N ARG A 107 6.14 16.63 -3.67
CA ARG A 107 5.18 17.72 -3.69
C ARG A 107 4.49 17.92 -5.03
N ASN A 108 5.05 17.40 -6.09
CA ASN A 108 4.48 17.52 -7.42
C ASN A 108 3.18 16.73 -7.53
N ILE A 109 2.15 17.35 -8.12
CA ILE A 109 0.84 16.73 -8.32
C ILE A 109 0.74 16.29 -9.79
N PRO A 110 0.50 15.00 -10.08
CA PRO A 110 0.20 14.58 -11.43
C PRO A 110 -1.15 15.17 -11.87
N PRO A 111 -1.34 15.51 -13.17
CA PRO A 111 -2.59 16.11 -13.61
C PRO A 111 -3.82 15.28 -13.23
N GLY A 112 -4.72 15.86 -12.42
CA GLY A 112 -5.92 15.20 -11.93
C GLY A 112 -5.70 14.15 -10.84
N GLY A 113 -4.52 14.09 -10.26
CA GLY A 113 -4.16 13.12 -9.21
C GLY A 113 -3.80 13.77 -7.87
N GLU A 114 -2.98 13.08 -7.08
CA GLU A 114 -2.60 13.41 -5.71
C GLU A 114 -1.07 13.49 -5.60
N SER A 115 -0.55 14.43 -4.80
CA SER A 115 0.89 14.45 -4.48
C SER A 115 1.23 13.40 -3.41
N GLY A 116 2.52 13.06 -3.33
CA GLY A 116 3.03 12.22 -2.24
C GLY A 116 2.76 12.82 -0.86
N GLU A 117 2.90 14.15 -0.71
CA GLU A 117 2.63 14.88 0.53
C GLU A 117 1.14 14.78 0.93
N GLN A 118 0.21 14.92 -0.01
CA GLN A 118 -1.23 14.75 0.25
C GLN A 118 -1.58 13.32 0.67
N MET A 119 -1.02 12.32 -0.02
CA MET A 119 -1.18 10.92 0.37
C MET A 119 -0.64 10.68 1.78
N GLU A 120 0.55 11.17 2.09
CA GLU A 120 1.19 11.02 3.40
C GLU A 120 0.32 11.63 4.50
N GLU A 121 -0.20 12.83 4.32
CA GLU A 121 -1.06 13.50 5.31
C GLU A 121 -2.31 12.66 5.63
N ARG A 122 -3.05 12.17 4.63
CA ARG A 122 -4.25 11.36 4.86
C ARG A 122 -3.94 10.01 5.50
N VAL A 123 -2.86 9.35 5.04
CA VAL A 123 -2.44 8.03 5.54
C VAL A 123 -1.98 8.14 6.99
N LEU A 124 -1.09 9.08 7.32
CA LEU A 124 -0.55 9.20 8.67
C LEU A 124 -1.61 9.71 9.65
N SER A 125 -2.47 10.63 9.23
CA SER A 125 -3.60 11.06 10.07
C SER A 125 -4.52 9.88 10.43
N ALA A 126 -4.83 8.99 9.46
CA ALA A 126 -5.62 7.80 9.71
C ALA A 126 -4.86 6.80 10.59
N PHE A 127 -3.57 6.59 10.33
CA PHE A 127 -2.75 5.63 11.08
C PHE A 127 -2.60 6.02 12.55
N HIS A 128 -2.35 7.29 12.87
CA HIS A 128 -2.28 7.79 14.24
C HIS A 128 -3.60 7.59 15.00
N ARG A 129 -4.76 7.69 14.33
CA ARG A 129 -6.05 7.34 14.95
C ARG A 129 -6.12 5.86 15.33
N LEU A 130 -5.64 4.96 14.44
CA LEU A 130 -5.59 3.53 14.75
C LEU A 130 -4.63 3.22 15.91
N GLU A 131 -3.50 3.90 15.97
CA GLU A 131 -2.55 3.75 17.09
C GLU A 131 -3.20 4.14 18.43
N ALA A 132 -3.94 5.24 18.45
CA ALA A 132 -4.63 5.72 19.65
C ALA A 132 -5.71 4.75 20.17
N GLU A 133 -6.33 3.98 19.29
CA GLU A 133 -7.31 2.94 19.67
C GLU A 133 -6.67 1.75 20.38
N ASN A 134 -5.39 1.52 20.19
CA ASN A 134 -4.62 0.42 20.81
C ASN A 134 -5.24 -0.99 20.58
N ILE A 135 -5.74 -1.25 19.38
CA ILE A 135 -6.32 -2.54 18.97
C ILE A 135 -5.38 -3.21 17.95
N PRO A 136 -4.95 -4.48 18.18
CA PRO A 136 -4.19 -5.22 17.18
C PRO A 136 -4.91 -5.22 15.83
N THR A 137 -4.21 -4.82 14.77
CA THR A 137 -4.84 -4.57 13.47
C THR A 137 -4.04 -5.18 12.33
N VAL A 138 -4.71 -5.94 11.46
CA VAL A 138 -4.23 -6.36 10.15
C VAL A 138 -4.78 -5.35 9.12
N LEU A 139 -3.90 -4.66 8.43
CA LEU A 139 -4.24 -3.71 7.37
C LEU A 139 -3.76 -4.24 6.02
N ILE A 140 -4.71 -4.62 5.15
CA ILE A 140 -4.42 -4.98 3.77
C ILE A 140 -4.47 -3.71 2.92
N THR A 141 -3.33 -3.31 2.39
CA THR A 141 -3.18 -2.02 1.71
C THR A 141 -2.18 -2.09 0.55
N HIS A 142 -1.47 -1.01 0.26
CA HIS A 142 -0.66 -0.80 -0.93
C HIS A 142 0.81 -0.53 -0.58
N GLY A 143 1.68 -0.70 -1.58
CA GLY A 143 3.12 -0.53 -1.39
C GLY A 143 3.52 0.88 -0.93
N GLY A 144 2.95 1.92 -1.55
CA GLY A 144 3.23 3.31 -1.20
C GLY A 144 2.73 3.69 0.20
N VAL A 145 1.56 3.19 0.58
CA VAL A 145 0.97 3.40 1.91
C VAL A 145 1.83 2.75 3.00
N ILE A 146 2.23 1.50 2.80
CA ILE A 146 3.12 0.80 3.74
C ILE A 146 4.45 1.55 3.87
N ALA A 147 5.03 1.98 2.74
CA ALA A 147 6.28 2.72 2.75
C ALA A 147 6.17 4.04 3.55
N CYS A 148 5.05 4.75 3.40
CA CYS A 148 4.77 5.97 4.15
C CYS A 148 4.71 5.70 5.67
N ILE A 149 3.94 4.70 6.09
CA ILE A 149 3.82 4.33 7.51
C ILE A 149 5.17 3.89 8.09
N MET A 150 5.90 3.02 7.39
CA MET A 150 7.18 2.50 7.84
C MET A 150 8.25 3.59 7.94
N ALA A 151 8.31 4.53 6.99
CA ALA A 151 9.23 5.66 7.05
C ALA A 151 8.94 6.60 8.22
N CYS A 152 7.66 6.79 8.56
CA CYS A 152 7.25 7.57 9.74
C CYS A 152 7.63 6.88 11.06
N LEU A 153 7.45 5.56 11.15
CA LEU A 153 7.71 4.80 12.37
C LEU A 153 9.22 4.55 12.62
N PHE A 154 10.03 4.47 11.55
CA PHE A 154 11.45 4.12 11.61
C PHE A 154 12.32 5.10 10.81
N PRO A 155 12.29 6.41 11.12
CA PRO A 155 13.03 7.43 10.39
C PRO A 155 14.54 7.23 10.47
N GLU A 156 15.05 6.60 11.53
CA GLU A 156 16.46 6.30 11.75
C GLU A 156 17.05 5.26 10.78
N GLU A 157 16.19 4.49 10.11
CA GLU A 157 16.64 3.52 9.10
C GLU A 157 17.08 4.19 7.80
N HIS A 158 16.74 5.46 7.58
CA HIS A 158 17.07 6.25 6.39
C HIS A 158 16.75 5.57 5.05
N LYS A 159 15.76 4.66 5.05
CA LYS A 159 15.29 3.96 3.85
C LYS A 159 14.40 4.86 3.01
N ASN A 160 14.59 4.81 1.70
CA ASN A 160 13.64 5.44 0.79
C ASN A 160 12.36 4.61 0.64
N ARG A 161 11.31 5.22 0.04
CA ARG A 161 10.00 4.59 -0.13
C ARG A 161 10.03 3.25 -0.88
N TYR A 162 10.96 3.04 -1.79
CA TYR A 162 11.06 1.78 -2.55
C TYR A 162 11.63 0.65 -1.70
N GLN A 163 12.54 0.96 -0.79
CA GLN A 163 13.14 -0.01 0.13
C GLN A 163 12.17 -0.50 1.21
N TRP A 164 11.13 0.32 1.51
CA TRP A 164 10.06 -0.05 2.42
C TRP A 164 8.90 -0.81 1.76
N GLN A 165 8.77 -0.79 0.43
CA GLN A 165 7.69 -1.52 -0.22
C GLN A 165 7.94 -3.03 -0.17
N PRO A 166 7.06 -3.81 0.49
CA PRO A 166 7.19 -5.26 0.48
C PRO A 166 6.76 -5.84 -0.86
N GLU A 167 7.14 -7.09 -1.11
CA GLU A 167 6.61 -7.86 -2.23
C GLU A 167 5.09 -8.05 -2.11
N PRO A 168 4.35 -8.21 -3.22
CA PRO A 168 2.92 -8.47 -3.19
C PRO A 168 2.55 -9.66 -2.28
N GLY A 169 1.52 -9.48 -1.47
CA GLY A 169 1.07 -10.47 -0.48
C GLY A 169 1.92 -10.54 0.78
N ARG A 170 3.02 -9.79 0.88
CA ARG A 170 3.93 -9.75 2.02
C ARG A 170 3.83 -8.41 2.75
N GLY A 171 4.51 -8.32 3.91
CA GLY A 171 4.40 -7.10 4.69
C GLY A 171 5.32 -7.02 5.89
N TYR A 172 4.86 -6.27 6.88
CA TYR A 172 5.56 -6.07 8.14
C TYR A 172 4.62 -6.30 9.32
N ALA A 173 5.12 -6.97 10.35
CA ALA A 173 4.58 -6.89 11.69
C ALA A 173 5.33 -5.80 12.45
N VAL A 174 4.60 -4.86 13.04
CA VAL A 174 5.14 -3.73 13.81
C VAL A 174 4.63 -3.82 15.24
N PHE A 175 5.55 -3.86 16.22
CA PHE A 175 5.26 -4.00 17.64
C PHE A 175 6.41 -3.43 18.48
N ASP A 176 6.10 -2.78 19.58
CA ASP A 176 7.06 -2.31 20.57
C ASP A 176 8.26 -1.53 19.98
N GLY A 177 8.00 -0.66 19.00
CA GLY A 177 9.05 0.12 18.33
C GLY A 177 10.01 -0.71 17.47
N LYS A 178 9.60 -1.92 17.08
CA LYS A 178 10.34 -2.84 16.21
C LYS A 178 9.46 -3.30 15.05
N TYR A 179 10.09 -3.87 14.05
CA TYR A 179 9.38 -4.52 12.95
C TYR A 179 10.06 -5.82 12.52
N GLU A 180 9.30 -6.70 11.94
CA GLU A 180 9.78 -7.88 11.22
C GLU A 180 9.03 -8.06 9.90
N ARG A 181 9.64 -8.74 8.93
CA ARG A 181 8.97 -9.07 7.67
C ARG A 181 8.06 -10.28 7.83
N ILE A 182 6.87 -10.24 7.18
CA ILE A 182 5.85 -11.31 7.22
C ILE A 182 5.33 -11.62 5.81
N PRO A 183 4.96 -12.87 5.48
CA PRO A 183 5.60 -14.10 5.92
C PRO A 183 6.98 -14.23 5.38
#